data_8b689aa2affd217316966698b8272092
#
_entry.id   8b689aa2affd217316966698b8272092
#
_cell.length_a   1.000
_cell.length_b   1.000
_cell.length_c   1.000
_cell.angle_alpha   90.00
_cell.angle_beta   90.00
_cell.angle_gamma   90.00
#
_symmetry.space_group_name_H-M   'P 1'
#
loop_
_entity.id
_entity.type
_entity.pdbx_description
1 polymer ?
#
loop_
_entity_poly.entity_id
_entity_poly.type
_entity_poly.pdbx_seq_one_letter_code
_entity_poly.pdbx_strand_id
1 'polypeptide(L)'
;MRDPPRSGQAAALVDIAACAGCDVEIDESALPVHRTARAAAEMLGLDLMAIANEGKLAAVVAPSRADDAVRVLARFEIARRAAVVGTVARKSDNPLVEMLTDVGGRRIVQMPYGEELPRIC
;
A
#
# COMPACT_ATOMS: atom_id res chain seq x y z
N MET A 1 -8.93 -4.05 7.60
CA MET A 1 -9.23 -3.92 6.17
C MET A 1 -9.65 -2.50 5.89
N ARG A 2 -9.04 -1.84 4.94
CA ARG A 2 -9.30 -0.44 4.56
C ARG A 2 -9.31 -0.31 3.05
N ASP A 3 -10.23 0.51 2.57
CA ASP A 3 -10.26 1.00 1.20
C ASP A 3 -9.53 2.37 1.17
N PRO A 4 -8.58 2.63 0.28
CA PRO A 4 -7.85 3.90 0.18
C PRO A 4 -8.50 4.89 -0.81
N PRO A 5 -9.66 5.52 -0.49
CA PRO A 5 -10.41 6.21 -1.52
C PRO A 5 -9.85 7.58 -1.92
N ARG A 6 -9.35 8.37 -0.99
CA ARG A 6 -9.03 9.80 -1.26
C ARG A 6 -7.57 10.19 -1.11
N SER A 7 -6.83 9.50 -0.27
CA SER A 7 -5.44 9.88 0.07
C SER A 7 -4.44 8.79 -0.32
N GLY A 8 -4.82 7.94 -1.27
CA GLY A 8 -3.96 6.87 -1.74
C GLY A 8 -3.73 5.75 -0.72
N GLN A 9 -2.88 4.81 -1.10
CA GLN A 9 -2.56 3.65 -0.29
C GLN A 9 -1.73 4.02 0.95
N ALA A 10 -0.94 5.10 0.85
CA ALA A 10 -0.14 5.61 1.96
C ALA A 10 -1.01 5.93 3.19
N ALA A 11 -2.10 6.66 3.00
CA ALA A 11 -3.00 7.01 4.09
C ALA A 11 -3.66 5.77 4.74
N ALA A 12 -4.11 4.81 3.92
CA ALA A 12 -4.71 3.59 4.43
C ALA A 12 -3.72 2.77 5.29
N LEU A 13 -2.47 2.68 4.88
CA LEU A 13 -1.43 1.96 5.63
C LEU A 13 -1.03 2.69 6.91
N VAL A 14 -0.91 4.00 6.87
CA VAL A 14 -0.63 4.82 8.06
C VAL A 14 -1.77 4.69 9.07
N ASP A 15 -3.02 4.72 8.63
CA ASP A 15 -4.19 4.50 9.50
C ASP A 15 -4.17 3.09 10.11
N ILE A 16 -3.85 2.07 9.33
CA ILE A 16 -3.75 0.68 9.82
C ILE A 16 -2.65 0.59 10.88
N ALA A 17 -1.47 1.14 10.63
CA ALA A 17 -0.35 1.13 11.56
C ALA A 17 -0.74 1.83 12.88
N ALA A 18 -1.32 3.03 12.80
CA ALA A 18 -1.76 3.79 13.95
C ALA A 18 -2.84 3.07 14.77
N CYS A 19 -3.85 2.51 14.11
CA CYS A 19 -4.91 1.77 14.79
C CYS A 19 -4.42 0.47 15.44
N ALA A 20 -3.44 -0.18 14.82
CA ALA A 20 -2.86 -1.44 15.33
C ALA A 20 -1.79 -1.21 16.40
N GLY A 21 -1.22 0.00 16.51
CA GLY A 21 -0.07 0.29 17.37
C GLY A 21 1.17 -0.52 16.95
N CYS A 22 1.37 -0.73 15.66
CA CYS A 22 2.45 -1.55 15.12
C CYS A 22 3.09 -0.89 13.90
N ASP A 23 4.40 -1.06 13.78
CA ASP A 23 5.10 -0.68 12.55
C ASP A 23 4.66 -1.59 11.38
N VAL A 24 4.68 -1.05 10.16
CA VAL A 24 4.37 -1.78 8.94
C VAL A 24 5.52 -1.63 7.96
N GLU A 25 5.99 -2.74 7.41
CA GLU A 25 7.03 -2.77 6.38
C GLU A 25 6.40 -3.18 5.05
N ILE A 26 6.66 -2.39 4.01
CA ILE A 26 6.16 -2.61 2.64
C ILE A 26 7.34 -2.86 1.71
N ASP A 27 7.19 -3.80 0.80
CA ASP A 27 8.12 -4.03 -0.31
C ASP A 27 7.55 -3.39 -1.59
N GLU A 28 8.23 -2.37 -2.10
CA GLU A 28 7.81 -1.66 -3.30
C GLU A 28 7.75 -2.59 -4.52
N SER A 29 8.65 -3.56 -4.61
CA SER A 29 8.69 -4.50 -5.71
C SER A 29 7.49 -5.46 -5.72
N ALA A 30 6.89 -5.72 -4.56
CA ALA A 30 5.72 -6.57 -4.40
C ALA A 30 4.40 -5.85 -4.71
N LEU A 31 4.41 -4.52 -4.87
CA LEU A 31 3.20 -3.75 -5.18
C LEU A 31 2.67 -4.09 -6.58
N PRO A 32 1.39 -4.51 -6.71
CA PRO A 32 0.82 -4.91 -8.01
C PRO A 32 0.47 -3.71 -8.89
N VAL A 33 1.47 -2.90 -9.25
CA VAL A 33 1.35 -1.72 -10.10
C VAL A 33 1.49 -2.11 -11.57
N HIS A 34 0.65 -1.54 -12.44
CA HIS A 34 0.82 -1.67 -13.89
C HIS A 34 2.10 -0.98 -14.37
N ARG A 35 2.85 -1.61 -15.27
CA ARG A 35 4.09 -1.02 -15.83
C ARG A 35 3.85 0.38 -16.41
N THR A 36 2.75 0.56 -17.15
CA THR A 36 2.39 1.86 -17.73
C THR A 36 2.13 2.91 -16.64
N ALA A 37 1.44 2.54 -15.54
CA ALA A 37 1.19 3.46 -14.45
C ALA A 37 2.47 3.83 -13.70
N ARG A 38 3.38 2.87 -13.49
CA ARG A 38 4.70 3.12 -12.90
C ARG A 38 5.51 4.08 -13.76
N ALA A 39 5.63 3.80 -15.07
CA ALA A 39 6.37 4.66 -15.99
C ALA A 39 5.80 6.07 -16.05
N ALA A 40 4.47 6.22 -16.08
CA ALA A 40 3.83 7.53 -16.07
C ALA A 40 4.11 8.30 -14.77
N ALA A 41 4.03 7.64 -13.62
CA ALA A 41 4.32 8.25 -12.32
C ALA A 41 5.79 8.70 -12.23
N GLU A 42 6.72 7.87 -12.69
CA GLU A 42 8.16 8.21 -12.75
C GLU A 42 8.42 9.42 -13.65
N MET A 43 7.81 9.49 -14.83
CA MET A 43 7.94 10.63 -15.74
C MET A 43 7.39 11.93 -15.16
N LEU A 44 6.34 11.85 -14.33
CA LEU A 44 5.66 12.99 -13.74
C LEU A 44 6.19 13.33 -12.33
N GLY A 45 7.09 12.52 -11.78
CA GLY A 45 7.59 12.69 -10.41
C GLY A 45 6.53 12.44 -9.34
N LEU A 46 5.53 11.60 -9.61
CA LEU A 46 4.43 11.31 -8.70
C LEU A 46 4.72 10.09 -7.82
N ASP A 47 4.36 10.18 -6.54
CA ASP A 47 4.39 9.03 -5.63
C ASP A 47 3.13 8.16 -5.82
N LEU A 48 3.32 6.94 -6.34
CA LEU A 48 2.23 5.98 -6.55
C LEU A 48 1.45 5.64 -5.27
N MET A 49 2.09 5.74 -4.10
CA MET A 49 1.45 5.49 -2.82
C MET A 49 0.50 6.62 -2.40
N ALA A 50 0.77 7.84 -2.86
CA ALA A 50 -0.01 9.04 -2.55
C ALA A 50 -1.17 9.25 -3.55
N ILE A 51 -1.12 8.63 -4.73
CA ILE A 51 -2.16 8.80 -5.75
C ILE A 51 -3.46 8.16 -5.27
N ALA A 52 -4.54 8.96 -5.28
CA ALA A 52 -5.89 8.48 -5.04
C ALA A 52 -6.24 7.32 -5.98
N ASN A 53 -6.76 6.24 -5.45
CA ASN A 53 -7.02 5.04 -6.21
C ASN A 53 -8.24 4.29 -5.65
N GLU A 54 -9.30 4.25 -6.42
CA GLU A 54 -10.51 3.53 -6.06
C GLU A 54 -10.46 2.07 -6.52
N GLY A 55 -11.27 1.22 -5.90
CA GLY A 55 -11.36 -0.21 -6.24
C GLY A 55 -10.15 -1.03 -5.77
N LYS A 56 -9.37 -0.53 -4.82
CA LYS A 56 -8.32 -1.29 -4.14
C LYS A 56 -8.68 -1.57 -2.69
N LEU A 57 -8.08 -2.59 -2.14
CA LEU A 57 -8.28 -3.01 -0.77
C LEU A 57 -6.94 -3.39 -0.15
N ALA A 58 -6.64 -2.83 1.01
CA ALA A 58 -5.57 -3.28 1.87
C ALA A 58 -6.16 -4.06 3.06
N ALA A 59 -5.62 -5.22 3.33
CA ALA A 59 -6.05 -6.07 4.43
C ALA A 59 -4.84 -6.63 5.18
N VAL A 60 -4.95 -6.71 6.49
CA VAL A 60 -4.00 -7.42 7.34
C VAL A 60 -4.61 -8.76 7.70
N VAL A 61 -3.86 -9.82 7.49
CA VAL A 61 -4.25 -11.19 7.79
C VAL A 61 -3.15 -11.87 8.61
N ALA A 62 -3.52 -12.94 9.31
CA ALA A 62 -2.52 -13.74 10.02
C ALA A 62 -1.49 -14.32 9.03
N PRO A 63 -0.17 -14.36 9.37
CA PRO A 63 0.86 -14.84 8.45
C PRO A 63 0.56 -16.23 7.87
N SER A 64 0.05 -17.14 8.68
CA SER A 64 -0.33 -18.49 8.27
C SER A 64 -1.50 -18.55 7.25
N ARG A 65 -2.20 -17.45 7.04
CA ARG A 65 -3.36 -17.36 6.15
C ARG A 65 -3.10 -16.48 4.92
N ALA A 66 -1.91 -15.88 4.81
CA ALA A 66 -1.61 -14.91 3.74
C ALA A 66 -1.69 -15.56 2.36
N ASP A 67 -1.05 -16.70 2.17
CA ASP A 67 -1.06 -17.43 0.89
C ASP A 67 -2.46 -17.93 0.51
N ASP A 68 -3.22 -18.41 1.50
CA ASP A 68 -4.60 -18.83 1.28
C ASP A 68 -5.49 -17.65 0.86
N ALA A 69 -5.33 -16.50 1.50
CA ALA A 69 -6.08 -15.31 1.16
C ALA A 69 -5.79 -14.87 -0.29
N VAL A 70 -4.53 -14.80 -0.70
CA VAL A 70 -4.14 -14.48 -2.08
C VAL A 70 -4.71 -15.51 -3.06
N ARG A 71 -4.63 -16.80 -2.74
CA ARG A 71 -5.16 -17.89 -3.58
C ARG A 71 -6.68 -17.80 -3.76
N VAL A 72 -7.40 -17.44 -2.71
CA VAL A 72 -8.87 -17.25 -2.76
C VAL A 72 -9.20 -16.01 -3.61
N LEU A 73 -8.51 -14.90 -3.37
CA LEU A 73 -8.72 -13.65 -4.13
C LEU A 73 -8.42 -13.82 -5.61
N ALA A 74 -7.39 -14.59 -5.97
CA ALA A 74 -7.02 -14.85 -7.36
C ALA A 74 -8.11 -15.59 -8.19
N ARG A 75 -9.13 -16.17 -7.54
CA ARG A 75 -10.29 -16.79 -8.22
C ARG A 75 -11.24 -15.74 -8.80
N PHE A 76 -11.16 -14.50 -8.33
CA PHE A 76 -11.98 -13.41 -8.82
C PHE A 76 -11.17 -12.57 -9.81
N GLU A 77 -11.73 -12.30 -10.97
CA GLU A 77 -11.03 -11.54 -12.01
C GLU A 77 -10.57 -10.15 -11.52
N ILE A 78 -11.43 -9.47 -10.81
CA ILE A 78 -11.17 -8.14 -10.20
C ILE A 78 -10.01 -8.16 -9.19
N ALA A 79 -9.77 -9.29 -8.52
CA ALA A 79 -8.73 -9.44 -7.51
C ALA A 79 -7.55 -10.33 -7.95
N ARG A 80 -7.45 -10.66 -9.24
CA ARG A 80 -6.41 -11.56 -9.80
C ARG A 80 -4.99 -11.11 -9.48
N ARG A 81 -4.78 -9.82 -9.24
CA ARG A 81 -3.49 -9.22 -8.93
C ARG A 81 -3.25 -9.00 -7.43
N ALA A 82 -4.06 -9.63 -6.58
CA ALA A 82 -3.81 -9.59 -5.14
C ALA A 82 -2.43 -10.17 -4.83
N ALA A 83 -1.69 -9.49 -3.97
CA ALA A 83 -0.34 -9.87 -3.56
C ALA A 83 -0.12 -9.56 -2.09
N VAL A 84 0.79 -10.30 -1.47
CA VAL A 84 1.36 -9.92 -0.18
C VAL A 84 2.39 -8.83 -0.44
N VAL A 85 2.14 -7.63 0.05
CA VAL A 85 2.94 -6.45 -0.25
C VAL A 85 3.82 -6.01 0.93
N GLY A 86 3.70 -6.68 2.07
CA GLY A 86 4.47 -6.31 3.25
C GLY A 86 4.05 -7.09 4.48
N THR A 87 4.57 -6.69 5.62
CA THR A 87 4.34 -7.33 6.91
C THR A 87 4.05 -6.30 8.00
N VAL A 88 3.22 -6.69 8.97
CA VAL A 88 3.11 -5.95 10.22
C VAL A 88 4.26 -6.39 11.12
N ALA A 89 5.09 -5.44 11.50
CA ALA A 89 6.30 -5.68 12.26
C ALA A 89 6.02 -5.62 13.79
N ARG A 90 6.85 -4.90 14.52
CA ARG A 90 6.77 -4.82 15.98
C ARG A 90 5.71 -3.84 16.46
N LYS A 91 5.28 -4.01 17.71
CA LYS A 91 4.53 -2.97 18.42
C LYS A 91 5.38 -1.73 18.62
N SER A 92 4.78 -0.57 18.48
CA SER A 92 5.43 0.73 18.58
C SER A 92 4.50 1.74 19.22
N ASP A 93 5.05 2.58 20.10
CA ASP A 93 4.32 3.71 20.67
C ASP A 93 4.16 4.86 19.67
N ASN A 94 4.98 4.86 18.62
CA ASN A 94 4.89 5.78 17.50
C ASN A 94 4.99 4.99 16.18
N PRO A 95 3.90 4.34 15.76
CA PRO A 95 3.89 3.44 14.62
C PRO A 95 4.30 4.13 13.33
N LEU A 96 5.16 3.49 12.56
CA LEU A 96 5.66 3.96 11.28
C LEU A 96 5.32 2.96 10.17
N VAL A 97 5.15 3.49 8.97
CA VAL A 97 5.11 2.68 7.75
C VAL A 97 6.43 2.92 7.00
N GLU A 98 7.24 1.89 6.88
CA GLU A 98 8.47 1.92 6.09
C GLU A 98 8.26 1.18 4.77
N MET A 99 8.85 1.68 3.71
CA MET A 99 8.89 1.01 2.41
C MET A 99 10.32 0.73 2.01
N LEU A 100 10.61 -0.53 1.75
CA LEU A 100 11.82 -0.95 1.07
C LEU A 100 11.65 -0.66 -0.42
N THR A 101 12.50 0.20 -0.96
CA THR A 101 12.43 0.59 -2.37
C THR A 101 13.06 -0.48 -3.26
N ASP A 102 12.66 -0.52 -4.53
CA ASP A 102 13.18 -1.46 -5.52
C ASP A 102 14.69 -1.31 -5.80
N VAL A 103 15.28 -0.14 -5.45
CA VAL A 103 16.72 0.12 -5.49
C VAL A 103 17.46 -0.21 -4.18
N GLY A 104 16.77 -0.82 -3.19
CA GLY A 104 17.35 -1.26 -1.92
C GLY A 104 17.43 -0.17 -0.84
N GLY A 105 16.87 1.01 -1.07
CA GLY A 105 16.72 2.04 -0.05
C GLY A 105 15.51 1.79 0.87
N ARG A 106 15.43 2.56 1.96
CA ARG A 106 14.25 2.61 2.84
C ARG A 106 13.71 4.03 2.90
N ARG A 107 12.40 4.17 2.84
CA ARG A 107 11.73 5.46 3.07
C ARG A 107 10.53 5.30 3.99
N ILE A 108 10.25 6.34 4.77
CA ILE A 108 9.02 6.40 5.57
C ILE A 108 7.87 6.81 4.65
N VAL A 109 6.79 6.03 4.68
CA VAL A 109 5.53 6.36 4.01
C VAL A 109 4.74 7.26 4.94
N GLN A 110 4.50 8.48 4.51
CA GLN A 110 3.77 9.48 5.28
C GLN A 110 2.38 9.73 4.70
N MET A 111 1.49 10.26 5.53
CA MET A 111 0.23 10.79 5.05
C MET A 111 0.52 11.91 4.04
N PRO A 112 -0.06 11.89 2.84
CA PRO A 112 0.16 12.96 1.87
C PRO A 112 -0.29 14.32 2.45
N TYR A 113 0.58 15.31 2.39
CA TYR A 113 0.24 16.69 2.72
C TYR A 113 -0.23 17.39 1.45
N GLY A 114 -1.53 17.70 1.37
CA GLY A 114 -2.12 18.37 0.21
C GLY A 114 -2.63 17.39 -0.86
N GLU A 115 -3.21 17.96 -1.91
CA GLU A 115 -3.73 17.22 -3.06
C GLU A 115 -2.69 17.28 -4.18
N GLU A 116 -1.98 16.19 -4.42
CA GLU A 116 -1.01 16.12 -5.53
C GLU A 116 -1.71 16.07 -6.90
N LEU A 117 -2.97 15.63 -6.93
CA LEU A 117 -3.80 15.56 -8.14
C LEU A 117 -5.19 16.14 -7.88
N PRO A 118 -5.85 16.71 -8.91
CA PRO A 118 -7.25 17.13 -8.82
C PRO A 118 -8.13 15.98 -8.35
N ARG A 119 -9.11 16.30 -7.50
CA ARG A 119 -10.08 15.32 -7.00
C ARG A 119 -10.81 14.66 -8.17
N ILE A 120 -10.81 13.36 -8.18
CA ILE A 120 -11.73 12.58 -9.00
C ILE A 120 -13.05 12.53 -8.23
N CYS A 121 -13.88 13.55 -8.41
CA CYS A 121 -15.22 13.71 -7.80
C CYS A 121 -15.34 13.42 -6.30
#